data_829db91f27db89ae33e8da9359427f82
#
_entry.id   829db91f27db89ae33e8da9359427f82
#
_cell.length_a   1.000
_cell.length_b   1.000
_cell.length_c   1.000
_cell.angle_alpha   90.00
_cell.angle_beta   90.00
_cell.angle_gamma   90.00
#
_symmetry.space_group_name_H-M   'P 1'
#
loop_
_entity.id
_entity.type
_entity.pdbx_description
1 polymer ?
#
loop_
_entity_poly.entity_id
_entity_poly.type
_entity_poly.pdbx_seq_one_letter_code
_entity_poly.pdbx_strand_id
1 'polypeptide(L)'
;MRRASALLERLAAPPVCTTQERYRHELKYLINEGEHAALACRMAPVFKLDKHARAGGYTIRSLYFDDYCNSAYEEKDAGILMRKKYRVRIYNGSDKVIKLERKKKCGSWIYKEDAPLTRSEFEQILAGDYGFLLRSPYPLCREFYIECICNMMRPRTIVDYEREPWVMDEGTVRITFDMNVRAAVGSFDIFDATLPALPVLEPGKLAMEVKFTEFCPQLVRDMVPPGAAELTAVSKYCLCYEKTAYLRGFNYWESDFENRGDI
;
A
#
# COMPACT_ATOMS: atom_id res chain seq x y z
N MET A 1 5.14 37.80 -7.05
CA MET A 1 4.60 36.74 -7.93
C MET A 1 5.66 35.80 -8.49
N ARG A 2 6.80 36.24 -9.06
CA ARG A 2 7.83 35.32 -9.64
C ARG A 2 8.47 34.32 -8.63
N ARG A 3 8.60 34.65 -7.34
CA ARG A 3 9.18 33.76 -6.32
C ARG A 3 8.25 32.61 -5.92
N ALA A 4 6.93 32.80 -5.93
CA ALA A 4 5.96 31.77 -5.63
C ALA A 4 5.84 30.75 -6.77
N SER A 5 5.94 31.20 -8.04
CA SER A 5 5.95 30.32 -9.22
C SER A 5 7.17 29.39 -9.22
N ALA A 6 8.37 29.91 -8.92
CA ALA A 6 9.59 29.10 -8.83
C ALA A 6 9.58 28.08 -7.67
N LEU A 7 8.86 28.39 -6.58
CA LEU A 7 8.69 27.46 -5.47
C LEU A 7 7.72 26.33 -5.84
N LEU A 8 6.64 26.65 -6.56
CA LEU A 8 5.68 25.65 -7.06
C LEU A 8 6.30 24.76 -8.13
N GLU A 9 7.15 25.29 -9.01
CA GLU A 9 7.91 24.49 -9.98
C GLU A 9 8.93 23.56 -9.30
N ARG A 10 9.58 24.01 -8.21
CA ARG A 10 10.46 23.15 -7.39
C ARG A 10 9.70 22.05 -6.65
N LEU A 11 8.46 22.30 -6.23
CA LEU A 11 7.60 21.30 -5.60
C LEU A 11 7.01 20.33 -6.61
N ALA A 12 6.90 20.72 -7.89
CA ALA A 12 6.44 19.86 -8.98
C ALA A 12 7.57 19.03 -9.61
N ALA A 13 8.84 19.40 -9.40
CA ALA A 13 9.97 18.63 -9.89
C ALA A 13 10.11 17.32 -9.10
N PRO A 14 10.48 16.21 -9.75
CA PRO A 14 10.78 15.00 -9.03
C PRO A 14 11.91 15.25 -8.03
N PRO A 15 11.83 14.66 -6.81
CA PRO A 15 12.92 14.78 -5.85
C PRO A 15 14.23 14.31 -6.49
N VAL A 16 15.32 15.03 -6.25
CA VAL A 16 16.64 14.70 -6.80
C VAL A 16 16.97 13.25 -6.45
N CYS A 17 17.00 12.41 -7.46
CA CYS A 17 17.18 10.98 -7.33
C CYS A 17 18.65 10.65 -7.19
N THR A 18 19.05 10.04 -6.09
CA THR A 18 20.35 9.36 -5.97
C THR A 18 20.26 8.01 -6.69
N THR A 19 20.75 7.96 -7.88
CA THR A 19 21.19 6.86 -8.76
C THR A 19 20.32 5.63 -9.04
N GLN A 20 19.21 5.32 -8.34
CA GLN A 20 18.35 4.15 -8.65
C GLN A 20 16.86 4.28 -8.31
N GLU A 21 16.38 5.41 -7.85
CA GLU A 21 14.98 5.59 -7.48
C GLU A 21 14.11 5.82 -8.73
N ARG A 22 13.29 4.84 -9.11
CA ARG A 22 12.31 5.01 -10.19
C ARG A 22 10.99 5.52 -9.63
N TYR A 23 10.73 6.80 -9.83
CA TYR A 23 9.46 7.41 -9.50
C TYR A 23 8.40 7.13 -10.56
N ARG A 24 7.14 7.03 -10.13
CA ARG A 24 6.00 6.82 -11.01
C ARG A 24 4.79 7.61 -10.53
N HIS A 25 3.88 7.86 -11.45
CA HIS A 25 2.57 8.42 -11.16
C HIS A 25 1.58 7.31 -10.80
N GLU A 26 0.60 7.64 -9.98
CA GLU A 26 -0.48 6.74 -9.58
C GLU A 26 -1.78 7.53 -9.45
N LEU A 27 -2.74 7.24 -10.33
CA LEU A 27 -4.10 7.74 -10.27
C LEU A 27 -4.99 6.66 -9.65
N LYS A 28 -5.99 7.08 -8.89
CA LYS A 28 -6.92 6.17 -8.20
C LYS A 28 -8.35 6.58 -8.42
N TYR A 29 -9.18 5.59 -8.62
CA TYR A 29 -10.60 5.75 -8.88
C TYR A 29 -11.40 4.74 -8.07
N LEU A 30 -12.58 5.14 -7.60
CA LEU A 30 -13.59 4.22 -7.09
C LEU A 30 -14.59 4.01 -8.21
N ILE A 31 -14.74 2.79 -8.64
CA ILE A 31 -15.64 2.40 -9.72
C ILE A 31 -16.59 1.31 -9.23
N ASN A 32 -17.66 1.06 -9.97
CA ASN A 32 -18.58 -0.03 -9.71
C ASN A 32 -18.29 -1.25 -10.61
N GLU A 33 -18.95 -2.37 -10.33
CA GLU A 33 -18.77 -3.62 -11.08
C GLU A 33 -19.16 -3.50 -12.56
N GLY A 34 -20.18 -2.69 -12.88
CA GLY A 34 -20.59 -2.44 -14.28
C GLY A 34 -19.52 -1.66 -15.04
N GLU A 35 -18.94 -0.64 -14.42
CA GLU A 35 -17.83 0.12 -14.99
C GLU A 35 -16.58 -0.76 -15.15
N HIS A 36 -16.30 -1.65 -14.19
CA HIS A 36 -15.22 -2.63 -14.28
C HIS A 36 -15.42 -3.56 -15.49
N ALA A 37 -16.60 -4.15 -15.64
CA ALA A 37 -16.90 -5.04 -16.77
C ALA A 37 -16.73 -4.33 -18.12
N ALA A 38 -17.25 -3.11 -18.24
CA ALA A 38 -17.11 -2.30 -19.45
C ALA A 38 -15.64 -1.95 -19.75
N LEU A 39 -14.86 -1.60 -18.72
CA LEU A 39 -13.42 -1.33 -18.85
C LEU A 39 -12.65 -2.57 -19.26
N ALA A 40 -12.89 -3.73 -18.64
CA ALA A 40 -12.23 -4.99 -18.97
C ALA A 40 -12.45 -5.37 -20.44
N CYS A 41 -13.69 -5.23 -20.96
CA CYS A 41 -13.98 -5.45 -22.38
C CYS A 41 -13.21 -4.48 -23.30
N ARG A 42 -13.11 -3.19 -22.93
CA ARG A 42 -12.39 -2.18 -23.72
C ARG A 42 -10.86 -2.39 -23.66
N MET A 43 -10.35 -2.90 -22.54
CA MET A 43 -8.91 -3.13 -22.32
C MET A 43 -8.41 -4.41 -23.00
N ALA A 44 -9.23 -5.46 -23.06
CA ALA A 44 -8.83 -6.78 -23.55
C ALA A 44 -8.10 -6.79 -24.93
N PRO A 45 -8.45 -5.93 -25.92
CA PRO A 45 -7.74 -5.88 -27.19
C PRO A 45 -6.32 -5.26 -27.12
N VAL A 46 -6.04 -4.45 -26.09
CA VAL A 46 -4.84 -3.60 -26.01
C VAL A 46 -3.92 -3.98 -24.86
N PHE A 47 -4.52 -4.37 -23.73
CA PHE A 47 -3.79 -4.75 -22.52
C PHE A 47 -3.68 -6.27 -22.41
N LYS A 48 -2.64 -6.73 -21.71
CA LYS A 48 -2.48 -8.13 -21.33
C LYS A 48 -2.64 -8.25 -19.81
N LEU A 49 -3.20 -9.35 -19.35
CA LEU A 49 -3.12 -9.69 -17.93
C LEU A 49 -1.66 -9.88 -17.51
N ASP A 50 -1.30 -9.41 -16.32
CA ASP A 50 0.04 -9.63 -15.77
C ASP A 50 0.33 -11.13 -15.71
N LYS A 51 1.55 -11.53 -16.07
CA LYS A 51 2.01 -12.95 -16.12
C LYS A 51 1.80 -13.72 -14.82
N HIS A 52 1.67 -13.03 -13.70
CA HIS A 52 1.39 -13.62 -12.39
C HIS A 52 -0.11 -13.75 -12.08
N ALA A 53 -0.98 -13.16 -12.90
CA ALA A 53 -2.43 -13.23 -12.75
C ALA A 53 -2.99 -14.52 -13.37
N ARG A 54 -2.83 -15.65 -12.67
CA ARG A 54 -3.49 -16.90 -13.08
C ARG A 54 -4.98 -16.80 -12.81
N ALA A 55 -5.81 -17.31 -13.73
CA ALA A 55 -7.28 -17.31 -13.62
C ALA A 55 -7.90 -15.92 -13.37
N GLY A 56 -7.31 -14.86 -13.94
CA GLY A 56 -7.85 -13.49 -13.85
C GLY A 56 -7.29 -12.63 -12.72
N GLY A 57 -6.60 -13.20 -11.73
CA GLY A 57 -6.09 -12.38 -10.62
C GLY A 57 -5.33 -13.15 -9.55
N TYR A 58 -5.08 -12.47 -8.43
CA TYR A 58 -4.47 -13.05 -7.23
C TYR A 58 -4.87 -12.28 -5.97
N THR A 59 -4.83 -12.94 -4.82
CA THR A 59 -5.08 -12.28 -3.54
C THR A 59 -3.82 -11.61 -3.01
N ILE A 60 -4.00 -10.47 -2.36
CA ILE A 60 -2.93 -9.74 -1.68
C ILE A 60 -3.34 -9.52 -0.23
N ARG A 61 -2.47 -9.92 0.68
CA ARG A 61 -2.60 -9.62 2.10
C ARG A 61 -1.39 -8.83 2.56
N SER A 62 -1.62 -7.73 3.27
CA SER A 62 -0.55 -6.83 3.73
C SER A 62 -0.80 -6.38 5.15
N LEU A 63 0.17 -6.61 6.02
CA LEU A 63 0.22 -6.02 7.36
C LEU A 63 0.88 -4.66 7.26
N TYR A 64 0.15 -3.61 7.62
CA TYR A 64 0.66 -2.25 7.71
C TYR A 64 1.17 -1.94 9.11
N PHE A 65 2.22 -1.14 9.14
CA PHE A 65 2.86 -0.65 10.35
C PHE A 65 2.68 0.86 10.43
N ASP A 66 2.58 1.36 11.65
CA ASP A 66 2.60 2.79 11.95
C ASP A 66 3.36 3.04 13.25
N ASP A 67 3.82 4.26 13.44
CA ASP A 67 4.54 4.67 14.63
C ASP A 67 3.59 4.97 15.81
N TYR A 68 4.17 5.37 16.93
CA TYR A 68 3.42 5.73 18.13
C TYR A 68 2.39 6.84 17.88
N CYS A 69 2.73 7.82 17.04
CA CYS A 69 1.88 8.96 16.72
C CYS A 69 0.86 8.66 15.60
N ASN A 70 0.84 7.45 15.02
CA ASN A 70 0.09 7.11 13.82
C ASN A 70 0.39 8.02 12.61
N SER A 71 1.65 8.41 12.46
CA SER A 71 2.07 9.40 11.46
C SER A 71 1.69 9.01 10.03
N ALA A 72 1.74 7.73 9.66
CA ALA A 72 1.35 7.31 8.32
C ALA A 72 -0.16 7.48 8.05
N TYR A 73 -1.00 7.43 9.08
CA TYR A 73 -2.43 7.74 9.00
C TYR A 73 -2.65 9.25 8.98
N GLU A 74 -2.16 9.97 10.00
CA GLU A 74 -2.36 11.41 10.20
C GLU A 74 -1.81 12.24 9.02
N GLU A 75 -0.58 11.97 8.58
CA GLU A 75 0.02 12.65 7.42
C GLU A 75 -0.78 12.44 6.13
N LYS A 76 -1.42 11.25 5.99
CA LYS A 76 -2.26 10.98 4.82
C LYS A 76 -3.57 11.77 4.93
N ASP A 77 -4.18 11.83 6.09
CA ASP A 77 -5.45 12.54 6.32
C ASP A 77 -5.24 14.06 6.17
N ALA A 78 -4.22 14.59 6.80
CA ALA A 78 -3.81 16.01 6.68
C ALA A 78 -3.29 16.40 5.28
N GLY A 79 -3.14 15.45 4.35
CA GLY A 79 -2.69 15.74 2.99
C GLY A 79 -1.21 16.12 2.87
N ILE A 80 -0.36 15.78 3.86
CA ILE A 80 1.08 16.10 3.86
C ILE A 80 1.72 15.58 2.58
N LEU A 81 2.53 16.43 1.93
CA LEU A 81 3.14 16.13 0.63
C LEU A 81 4.16 15.00 0.69
N MET A 82 5.01 15.03 1.73
CA MET A 82 6.06 14.02 1.91
C MET A 82 5.65 13.05 3.02
N ARG A 83 5.41 11.79 2.66
CA ARG A 83 5.01 10.77 3.62
C ARG A 83 5.50 9.39 3.24
N LYS A 84 5.60 8.50 4.22
CA LYS A 84 6.04 7.12 4.04
C LYS A 84 5.07 6.13 4.69
N LYS A 85 5.03 4.91 4.16
CA LYS A 85 4.27 3.80 4.75
C LYS A 85 5.06 2.52 4.65
N TYR A 86 5.05 1.75 5.73
CA TYR A 86 5.68 0.43 5.79
C TYR A 86 4.62 -0.65 5.82
N ARG A 87 4.91 -1.77 5.18
CA ARG A 87 4.07 -2.97 5.24
C ARG A 87 4.87 -4.23 4.96
N VAL A 88 4.43 -5.35 5.51
CA VAL A 88 4.82 -6.68 5.04
C VAL A 88 3.70 -7.23 4.16
N ARG A 89 4.05 -7.81 3.02
CA ARG A 89 3.10 -8.28 2.01
C ARG A 89 3.37 -9.71 1.60
N ILE A 90 2.28 -10.47 1.44
CA ILE A 90 2.25 -11.81 0.84
C ILE A 90 1.23 -11.87 -0.30
N TYR A 91 1.29 -12.94 -1.08
CA TYR A 91 0.44 -13.20 -2.23
C TYR A 91 -0.17 -14.60 -2.12
N ASN A 92 -1.48 -14.72 -2.36
CA ASN A 92 -2.24 -15.97 -2.33
C ASN A 92 -2.08 -16.75 -1.01
N GLY A 93 -1.93 -16.07 0.12
CA GLY A 93 -1.71 -16.67 1.43
C GLY A 93 -0.40 -17.45 1.57
N SER A 94 0.52 -17.35 0.58
CA SER A 94 1.74 -18.16 0.52
C SER A 94 2.93 -17.44 1.15
N ASP A 95 3.79 -18.21 1.80
CA ASP A 95 5.07 -17.77 2.36
C ASP A 95 6.24 -17.77 1.36
N LYS A 96 6.01 -18.22 0.11
CA LYS A 96 7.03 -18.24 -0.95
C LYS A 96 7.60 -16.86 -1.27
N VAL A 97 6.81 -15.81 -1.11
CA VAL A 97 7.22 -14.42 -1.35
C VAL A 97 6.67 -13.56 -0.22
N ILE A 98 7.53 -13.20 0.71
CA ILE A 98 7.23 -12.27 1.79
C ILE A 98 8.09 -11.03 1.56
N LYS A 99 7.49 -9.85 1.53
CA LYS A 99 8.20 -8.60 1.24
C LYS A 99 7.93 -7.55 2.30
N LEU A 100 8.99 -7.04 2.93
CA LEU A 100 8.95 -5.75 3.60
C LEU A 100 8.97 -4.66 2.51
N GLU A 101 8.00 -3.79 2.52
CA GLU A 101 7.87 -2.72 1.55
C GLU A 101 7.76 -1.36 2.23
N ARG A 102 8.51 -0.38 1.71
CA ARG A 102 8.34 1.04 2.03
C ARG A 102 7.83 1.77 0.80
N LYS A 103 6.74 2.52 0.95
CA LYS A 103 6.23 3.43 -0.06
C LYS A 103 6.42 4.86 0.42
N LYS A 104 7.27 5.62 -0.27
CA LYS A 104 7.41 7.07 -0.11
C LYS A 104 6.53 7.78 -1.13
N LYS A 105 5.89 8.86 -0.72
CA LYS A 105 5.18 9.77 -1.61
C LYS A 105 5.73 11.18 -1.41
N CYS A 106 5.97 11.89 -2.52
CA CYS A 106 6.32 13.30 -2.55
C CYS A 106 5.45 13.98 -3.62
N GLY A 107 4.43 14.70 -3.19
CA GLY A 107 3.42 15.25 -4.10
C GLY A 107 2.73 14.16 -4.92
N SER A 108 2.82 14.23 -6.25
CA SER A 108 2.32 13.21 -7.18
C SER A 108 3.27 12.03 -7.39
N TRP A 109 4.51 12.13 -6.95
CA TRP A 109 5.55 11.15 -7.17
C TRP A 109 5.58 10.06 -6.11
N ILE A 110 5.75 8.82 -6.56
CA ILE A 110 5.78 7.66 -5.69
C ILE A 110 7.04 6.86 -5.94
N TYR A 111 7.75 6.59 -4.87
CA TYR A 111 8.89 5.68 -4.83
C TYR A 111 8.58 4.49 -3.93
N LYS A 112 8.96 3.29 -4.38
CA LYS A 112 8.75 2.05 -3.65
C LYS A 112 10.05 1.26 -3.56
N GLU A 113 10.39 0.84 -2.36
CA GLU A 113 11.42 -0.15 -2.08
C GLU A 113 10.83 -1.41 -1.47
N ASP A 114 11.48 -2.55 -1.73
CA ASP A 114 11.15 -3.79 -1.06
C ASP A 114 12.40 -4.60 -0.71
N ALA A 115 12.30 -5.35 0.38
CA ALA A 115 13.27 -6.32 0.83
C ALA A 115 12.56 -7.66 1.08
N PRO A 116 13.12 -8.79 0.64
CA PRO A 116 12.57 -10.09 0.95
C PRO A 116 12.74 -10.41 2.44
N LEU A 117 11.78 -11.14 2.99
CA LEU A 117 11.82 -11.72 4.32
C LEU A 117 11.54 -13.22 4.25
N THR A 118 12.06 -13.95 5.20
CA THR A 118 11.64 -15.32 5.49
C THR A 118 10.42 -15.34 6.42
N ARG A 119 9.73 -16.47 6.52
CA ARG A 119 8.64 -16.67 7.47
C ARG A 119 9.09 -16.45 8.92
N SER A 120 10.23 -16.99 9.30
CA SER A 120 10.80 -16.82 10.64
C SER A 120 11.14 -15.37 10.96
N GLU A 121 11.67 -14.60 10.00
CA GLU A 121 11.94 -13.17 10.19
C GLU A 121 10.64 -12.36 10.36
N PHE A 122 9.58 -12.72 9.66
CA PHE A 122 8.28 -12.10 9.88
C PHE A 122 7.73 -12.41 11.28
N GLU A 123 7.85 -13.63 11.75
CA GLU A 123 7.44 -14.05 13.09
C GLU A 123 8.24 -13.32 14.18
N GLN A 124 9.55 -13.10 13.98
CA GLN A 124 10.39 -12.28 14.86
C GLN A 124 9.89 -10.82 14.90
N ILE A 125 9.50 -10.25 13.76
CA ILE A 125 8.91 -8.88 13.71
C ILE A 125 7.64 -8.83 14.57
N LEU A 126 6.75 -9.82 14.48
CA LEU A 126 5.53 -9.87 15.30
C LEU A 126 5.84 -10.03 16.80
N ALA A 127 6.89 -10.77 17.14
CA ALA A 127 7.36 -10.95 18.51
C ALA A 127 8.10 -9.72 19.07
N GLY A 128 8.37 -8.69 18.23
CA GLY A 128 9.13 -7.51 18.64
C GLY A 128 10.65 -7.72 18.65
N ASP A 129 11.15 -8.84 18.13
CA ASP A 129 12.58 -9.07 17.94
C ASP A 129 13.04 -8.53 16.58
N TYR A 130 13.63 -7.37 16.59
CA TYR A 130 14.08 -6.65 15.38
C TYR A 130 15.59 -6.80 15.11
N GLY A 131 16.34 -7.50 15.98
CA GLY A 131 17.80 -7.55 15.92
C GLY A 131 18.37 -8.09 14.60
N PHE A 132 17.68 -9.01 13.95
CA PHE A 132 18.08 -9.58 12.66
C PHE A 132 18.09 -8.55 11.51
N LEU A 133 17.25 -7.52 11.57
CA LEU A 133 17.14 -6.47 10.53
C LEU A 133 18.47 -5.70 10.35
N LEU A 134 19.27 -5.57 11.40
CA LEU A 134 20.60 -4.93 11.33
C LEU A 134 21.60 -5.74 10.50
N ARG A 135 21.44 -7.06 10.46
CA ARG A 135 22.33 -7.97 9.71
C ARG A 135 21.90 -8.14 8.26
N SER A 136 20.74 -7.63 7.90
CA SER A 136 20.21 -7.70 6.54
C SER A 136 21.08 -6.91 5.55
N PRO A 137 21.34 -7.43 4.34
CA PRO A 137 22.03 -6.69 3.28
C PRO A 137 21.21 -5.53 2.71
N TYR A 138 19.91 -5.50 2.98
CA TYR A 138 18.99 -4.51 2.44
C TYR A 138 18.92 -3.25 3.32
N PRO A 139 19.24 -2.05 2.79
CA PRO A 139 19.18 -0.80 3.56
C PRO A 139 17.81 -0.54 4.17
N LEU A 140 16.73 -0.94 3.48
CA LEU A 140 15.35 -0.83 3.95
C LEU A 140 15.13 -1.55 5.30
N CYS A 141 15.76 -2.71 5.51
CA CYS A 141 15.63 -3.45 6.77
C CYS A 141 16.25 -2.67 7.93
N ARG A 142 17.42 -2.05 7.72
CA ARG A 142 18.06 -1.22 8.74
C ARG A 142 17.26 0.04 9.06
N GLU A 143 16.67 0.68 8.04
CA GLU A 143 15.78 1.80 8.25
C GLU A 143 14.53 1.37 9.05
N PHE A 144 13.92 0.24 8.69
CA PHE A 144 12.77 -0.28 9.41
C PHE A 144 13.08 -0.63 10.86
N TYR A 145 14.30 -1.15 11.14
CA TYR A 145 14.78 -1.35 12.51
C TYR A 145 14.75 -0.03 13.31
N ILE A 146 15.31 1.05 12.74
CA ILE A 146 15.33 2.37 13.39
C ILE A 146 13.90 2.85 13.66
N GLU A 147 12.97 2.69 12.71
CA GLU A 147 11.58 3.04 12.91
C GLU A 147 10.94 2.24 14.07
N CYS A 148 11.24 0.94 14.16
CA CYS A 148 10.70 0.08 15.21
C CYS A 148 11.22 0.44 16.60
N ILE A 149 12.49 0.86 16.70
CA ILE A 149 13.12 1.20 17.99
C ILE A 149 12.87 2.66 18.38
N CYS A 150 13.14 3.61 17.45
CA CYS A 150 13.12 5.04 17.78
C CYS A 150 11.68 5.62 17.73
N ASN A 151 10.87 5.16 16.79
CA ASN A 151 9.52 5.68 16.57
C ASN A 151 8.43 4.70 17.04
N MET A 152 8.83 3.61 17.72
CA MET A 152 7.94 2.55 18.22
C MET A 152 6.95 2.06 17.15
N MET A 153 7.46 1.84 15.92
CA MET A 153 6.64 1.33 14.82
C MET A 153 6.15 -0.08 15.12
N ARG A 154 4.85 -0.30 15.01
CA ARG A 154 4.16 -1.56 15.35
C ARG A 154 3.13 -1.95 14.29
N PRO A 155 2.72 -3.23 14.24
CA PRO A 155 1.58 -3.67 13.44
C PRO A 155 0.32 -2.84 13.75
N ARG A 156 -0.46 -2.50 12.71
CA ARG A 156 -1.68 -1.69 12.87
C ARG A 156 -2.92 -2.33 12.27
N THR A 157 -2.84 -2.76 11.03
CA THR A 157 -3.99 -3.36 10.35
C THR A 157 -3.55 -4.26 9.22
N ILE A 158 -4.28 -5.36 9.03
CA ILE A 158 -4.14 -6.21 7.86
C ILE A 158 -5.13 -5.74 6.80
N VAL A 159 -4.63 -5.48 5.61
CA VAL A 159 -5.40 -5.15 4.41
C VAL A 159 -5.40 -6.34 3.47
N ASP A 160 -6.58 -6.85 3.17
CA ASP A 160 -6.81 -8.02 2.32
C ASP A 160 -7.65 -7.64 1.10
N TYR A 161 -7.28 -8.09 -0.09
CA TYR A 161 -8.04 -7.81 -1.31
C TYR A 161 -7.64 -8.73 -2.47
N GLU A 162 -8.51 -8.82 -3.46
CA GLU A 162 -8.29 -9.50 -4.72
C GLU A 162 -7.85 -8.49 -5.77
N ARG A 163 -6.84 -8.83 -6.57
CA ARG A 163 -6.30 -7.94 -7.59
C ARG A 163 -6.34 -8.58 -8.97
N GLU A 164 -6.96 -7.85 -9.90
CA GLU A 164 -6.89 -8.10 -11.33
C GLU A 164 -5.96 -7.07 -11.98
N PRO A 165 -4.75 -7.47 -12.43
CA PRO A 165 -3.76 -6.56 -12.97
C PRO A 165 -3.65 -6.65 -14.49
N TRP A 166 -3.75 -5.53 -15.17
CA TRP A 166 -3.56 -5.35 -16.59
C TRP A 166 -2.29 -4.55 -16.87
N VAL A 167 -1.54 -4.92 -17.91
CA VAL A 167 -0.29 -4.27 -18.32
C VAL A 167 -0.31 -3.93 -19.79
N MET A 168 0.27 -2.77 -20.12
CA MET A 168 0.53 -2.32 -21.45
C MET A 168 2.00 -1.91 -21.51
N ASP A 169 2.73 -2.39 -22.52
CA ASP A 169 4.17 -2.15 -22.62
C ASP A 169 4.47 -0.69 -22.98
N GLU A 170 3.62 -0.08 -23.81
CA GLU A 170 3.71 1.34 -24.16
C GLU A 170 3.41 2.22 -22.95
N GLY A 171 4.33 3.14 -22.65
CA GLY A 171 4.23 4.05 -21.51
C GLY A 171 4.38 3.37 -20.15
N THR A 172 4.76 2.08 -20.10
CA THR A 172 4.87 1.30 -18.86
C THR A 172 3.62 1.37 -17.99
N VAL A 173 2.44 1.34 -18.64
CA VAL A 173 1.16 1.47 -17.97
C VAL A 173 0.76 0.18 -17.29
N ARG A 174 0.32 0.29 -16.04
CA ARG A 174 -0.30 -0.80 -15.30
C ARG A 174 -1.62 -0.33 -14.68
N ILE A 175 -2.70 -0.98 -15.06
CA ILE A 175 -4.02 -0.77 -14.48
C ILE A 175 -4.31 -1.96 -13.55
N THR A 176 -4.78 -1.71 -12.36
CA THR A 176 -5.17 -2.76 -11.41
C THR A 176 -6.55 -2.49 -10.85
N PHE A 177 -7.38 -3.51 -10.82
CA PHE A 177 -8.66 -3.51 -10.13
C PHE A 177 -8.50 -4.27 -8.82
N ASP A 178 -8.77 -3.59 -7.71
CA ASP A 178 -8.68 -4.14 -6.36
C ASP A 178 -10.09 -4.31 -5.82
N MET A 179 -10.53 -5.55 -5.76
CA MET A 179 -11.88 -5.98 -5.38
C MET A 179 -11.88 -6.52 -3.96
N ASN A 180 -13.05 -6.57 -3.33
CA ASN A 180 -13.24 -7.20 -2.02
C ASN A 180 -12.23 -6.70 -0.98
N VAL A 181 -12.02 -5.39 -0.92
CA VAL A 181 -11.08 -4.80 0.05
C VAL A 181 -11.62 -4.96 1.45
N ARG A 182 -10.85 -5.63 2.32
CA ARG A 182 -11.25 -6.01 3.68
C ARG A 182 -10.16 -5.70 4.69
N ALA A 183 -10.57 -5.41 5.91
CA ALA A 183 -9.69 -5.34 7.07
C ALA A 183 -9.79 -6.65 7.85
N ALA A 184 -8.72 -7.43 7.96
CA ALA A 184 -8.71 -8.60 8.81
C ALA A 184 -8.47 -8.20 10.28
N VAL A 185 -9.11 -8.92 11.20
CA VAL A 185 -9.14 -8.61 12.63
C VAL A 185 -8.84 -9.86 13.46
N GLY A 186 -8.51 -9.67 14.74
CA GLY A 186 -8.27 -10.75 15.71
C GLY A 186 -6.80 -11.09 15.89
N SER A 187 -5.96 -10.96 14.86
CA SER A 187 -4.52 -11.22 14.93
C SER A 187 -3.78 -10.45 13.85
N PHE A 188 -2.45 -10.34 13.97
CA PHE A 188 -1.57 -9.79 12.95
C PHE A 188 -0.82 -10.87 12.14
N ASP A 189 -1.11 -12.14 12.36
CA ASP A 189 -0.55 -13.20 11.52
C ASP A 189 -1.20 -13.18 10.13
N ILE A 190 -0.43 -12.69 9.14
CA ILE A 190 -0.89 -12.61 7.75
C ILE A 190 -1.06 -13.97 7.07
N PHE A 191 -0.62 -15.04 7.71
CA PHE A 191 -0.74 -16.40 7.18
C PHE A 191 -1.97 -17.14 7.71
N ASP A 192 -2.60 -16.61 8.75
CA ASP A 192 -3.85 -17.17 9.26
C ASP A 192 -4.99 -16.89 8.28
N ALA A 193 -5.43 -17.94 7.58
CA ALA A 193 -6.51 -17.86 6.61
C ALA A 193 -7.90 -17.74 7.27
N THR A 194 -8.00 -17.97 8.57
CA THR A 194 -9.27 -18.02 9.31
C THR A 194 -9.66 -16.66 9.90
N LEU A 195 -8.79 -15.65 9.81
CA LEU A 195 -9.07 -14.33 10.38
C LEU A 195 -10.39 -13.76 9.84
N PRO A 196 -11.28 -13.31 10.73
CA PRO A 196 -12.46 -12.56 10.32
C PRO A 196 -12.05 -11.31 9.55
N ALA A 197 -12.77 -10.98 8.50
CA ALA A 197 -12.44 -9.84 7.64
C ALA A 197 -13.68 -8.97 7.38
N LEU A 198 -13.54 -7.67 7.66
CA LEU A 198 -14.60 -6.68 7.52
C LEU A 198 -14.46 -5.94 6.19
N PRO A 199 -15.48 -5.92 5.32
CA PRO A 199 -15.44 -5.14 4.09
C PRO A 199 -15.34 -3.64 4.42
N VAL A 200 -14.50 -2.93 3.67
CA VAL A 200 -14.24 -1.49 3.88
C VAL A 200 -14.72 -0.60 2.75
N LEU A 201 -15.08 -1.18 1.62
CA LEU A 201 -15.77 -0.49 0.54
C LEU A 201 -17.26 -0.82 0.59
N GLU A 202 -18.08 0.07 0.04
CA GLU A 202 -19.50 -0.20 -0.19
C GLU A 202 -19.68 -1.40 -1.12
N PRO A 203 -20.77 -2.17 -0.96
CA PRO A 203 -21.09 -3.28 -1.86
C PRO A 203 -21.08 -2.85 -3.34
N GLY A 204 -20.50 -3.67 -4.21
CA GLY A 204 -20.40 -3.40 -5.64
C GLY A 204 -19.37 -2.32 -6.02
N LYS A 205 -18.61 -1.77 -5.08
CA LYS A 205 -17.50 -0.83 -5.33
C LYS A 205 -16.16 -1.52 -5.30
N LEU A 206 -15.25 -1.06 -6.16
CA LEU A 206 -13.87 -1.52 -6.22
C LEU A 206 -12.92 -0.36 -6.53
N ALA A 207 -11.65 -0.52 -6.18
CA ALA A 207 -10.64 0.49 -6.40
C ALA A 207 -9.85 0.20 -7.68
N MET A 208 -9.85 1.12 -8.64
CA MET A 208 -8.99 1.08 -9.80
C MET A 208 -7.75 1.95 -9.55
N GLU A 209 -6.56 1.42 -9.87
CA GLU A 209 -5.30 2.17 -9.83
C GLU A 209 -4.65 2.15 -11.21
N VAL A 210 -4.33 3.32 -11.76
CA VAL A 210 -3.58 3.49 -13.00
C VAL A 210 -2.17 3.98 -12.64
N LYS A 211 -1.16 3.22 -13.03
CA LYS A 211 0.26 3.54 -12.78
C LYS A 211 0.99 3.69 -14.10
N PHE A 212 1.82 4.72 -14.21
CA PHE A 212 2.67 4.97 -15.36
C PHE A 212 3.95 5.72 -14.92
N THR A 213 5.01 5.66 -15.72
CA THR A 213 6.30 6.30 -15.40
C THR A 213 6.41 7.71 -15.97
N GLU A 214 6.35 7.88 -17.26
CA GLU A 214 6.62 9.17 -17.92
C GLU A 214 5.34 9.90 -18.29
N PHE A 215 4.49 9.27 -19.10
CA PHE A 215 3.23 9.86 -19.54
C PHE A 215 2.12 8.82 -19.53
N CYS A 216 0.89 9.28 -19.33
CA CYS A 216 -0.30 8.45 -19.50
C CYS A 216 -0.75 8.55 -20.95
N PRO A 217 -0.72 7.47 -21.73
CA PRO A 217 -1.20 7.46 -23.13
C PRO A 217 -2.65 7.99 -23.22
N GLN A 218 -2.96 8.70 -24.31
CA GLN A 218 -4.31 9.25 -24.52
C GLN A 218 -5.37 8.15 -24.47
N LEU A 219 -5.09 7.01 -25.08
CA LEU A 219 -5.99 5.84 -25.03
C LEU A 219 -6.40 5.45 -23.61
N VAL A 220 -5.44 5.49 -22.66
CA VAL A 220 -5.71 5.16 -21.25
C VAL A 220 -6.59 6.23 -20.59
N ARG A 221 -6.34 7.51 -20.89
CA ARG A 221 -7.17 8.63 -20.39
C ARG A 221 -8.60 8.53 -20.90
N ASP A 222 -8.79 8.17 -22.18
CA ASP A 222 -10.09 8.04 -22.82
C ASP A 222 -10.87 6.79 -22.33
N MET A 223 -10.15 5.81 -21.76
CA MET A 223 -10.77 4.63 -21.17
C MET A 223 -11.37 4.90 -19.80
N VAL A 224 -10.77 5.81 -19.02
CA VAL A 224 -11.25 6.13 -17.66
C VAL A 224 -12.68 6.67 -17.75
N PRO A 225 -13.66 6.10 -17.00
CA PRO A 225 -15.04 6.55 -17.05
C PRO A 225 -15.17 8.02 -16.66
N PRO A 226 -15.91 8.84 -17.41
CA PRO A 226 -16.11 10.25 -17.09
C PRO A 226 -16.78 10.51 -15.74
N GLY A 227 -17.55 9.54 -15.24
CA GLY A 227 -18.20 9.57 -13.93
C GLY A 227 -17.41 8.93 -12.81
N ALA A 228 -16.24 8.33 -13.11
CA ALA A 228 -15.36 7.84 -12.06
C ALA A 228 -14.85 9.05 -11.26
N ALA A 229 -15.38 9.22 -10.06
CA ALA A 229 -14.90 10.24 -9.16
C ALA A 229 -13.40 10.01 -8.96
N GLU A 230 -12.59 10.97 -9.36
CA GLU A 230 -11.17 10.92 -9.09
C GLU A 230 -10.98 10.87 -7.58
N LEU A 231 -10.68 9.71 -7.06
CA LEU A 231 -10.45 9.54 -5.65
C LEU A 231 -8.98 9.73 -5.36
N THR A 232 -8.56 10.95 -5.38
CA THR A 232 -7.22 11.38 -4.96
C THR A 232 -6.84 10.86 -3.58
N ALA A 233 -7.82 10.47 -2.78
CA ALA A 233 -7.66 10.22 -1.35
C ALA A 233 -7.82 8.79 -0.88
N VAL A 234 -8.35 7.82 -1.66
CA VAL A 234 -8.57 6.44 -1.15
C VAL A 234 -7.26 5.75 -0.82
N SER A 235 -7.06 5.54 0.47
CA SER A 235 -5.97 4.72 1.00
C SER A 235 -6.57 3.47 1.63
N LYS A 236 -6.33 2.30 1.05
CA LYS A 236 -6.79 1.02 1.63
C LYS A 236 -6.36 0.87 3.10
N TYR A 237 -5.14 1.35 3.44
CA TYR A 237 -4.66 1.39 4.82
C TYR A 237 -5.58 2.22 5.71
N CYS A 238 -5.88 3.48 5.34
CA CYS A 238 -6.71 4.35 6.17
C CYS A 238 -8.13 3.78 6.31
N LEU A 239 -8.76 3.34 5.21
CA LEU A 239 -10.09 2.71 5.28
C LEU A 239 -10.12 1.50 6.20
N CYS A 240 -9.12 0.61 6.11
CA CYS A 240 -9.04 -0.55 7.00
C CYS A 240 -8.74 -0.14 8.44
N TYR A 241 -7.86 0.84 8.64
CA TYR A 241 -7.53 1.38 9.95
C TYR A 241 -8.75 1.99 10.63
N GLU A 242 -9.51 2.84 9.95
CA GLU A 242 -10.74 3.47 10.42
C GLU A 242 -11.82 2.44 10.73
N LYS A 243 -12.03 1.48 9.81
CA LYS A 243 -13.03 0.41 9.96
C LYS A 243 -12.80 -0.44 11.21
N THR A 244 -11.55 -0.61 11.64
CA THR A 244 -11.17 -1.44 12.78
C THR A 244 -10.86 -0.63 14.05
N ALA A 245 -10.97 0.70 14.01
CA ALA A 245 -10.62 1.57 15.12
C ALA A 245 -11.36 1.22 16.43
N TYR A 246 -12.65 0.94 16.34
CA TYR A 246 -13.48 0.58 17.48
C TYR A 246 -13.16 -0.79 18.11
N LEU A 247 -12.49 -1.68 17.36
CA LEU A 247 -12.09 -3.00 17.87
C LEU A 247 -10.79 -2.95 18.66
N ARG A 248 -10.02 -1.87 18.52
CA ARG A 248 -8.68 -1.76 19.12
C ARG A 248 -8.71 -1.25 20.56
N GLY A 249 -9.82 -0.70 21.04
CA GLY A 249 -9.89 -0.04 22.34
C GLY A 249 -8.87 1.09 22.48
N PHE A 250 -9.04 1.94 23.50
CA PHE A 250 -8.05 2.98 23.81
C PHE A 250 -6.72 2.41 24.38
N ASN A 251 -6.67 1.10 24.72
CA ASN A 251 -5.63 0.46 25.53
C ASN A 251 -4.63 -0.38 24.74
N TYR A 252 -4.53 -0.22 23.40
CA TYR A 252 -3.58 -1.02 22.60
C TYR A 252 -2.11 -0.78 23.00
N TRP A 253 -1.82 0.35 23.64
CA TRP A 253 -0.50 0.70 24.16
C TRP A 253 -0.29 0.35 25.63
N GLU A 254 -1.36 0.24 26.41
CA GLU A 254 -1.27 -0.12 27.84
C GLU A 254 -0.89 -1.58 28.02
N SER A 255 -1.36 -2.50 27.16
CA SER A 255 -1.02 -3.93 27.25
C SER A 255 0.48 -4.22 27.03
N ASP A 256 1.19 -3.39 26.25
CA ASP A 256 2.63 -3.54 26.03
C ASP A 256 3.48 -3.01 27.20
N PHE A 257 2.92 -2.14 28.04
CA PHE A 257 3.61 -1.62 29.24
C PHE A 257 3.40 -2.48 30.47
N GLU A 258 2.23 -3.11 30.63
CA GLU A 258 1.94 -3.99 31.78
C GLU A 258 2.77 -5.28 31.74
N ASN A 259 3.11 -5.80 30.55
CA ASN A 259 3.94 -6.99 30.40
C ASN A 259 5.46 -6.75 30.56
N ARG A 260 5.91 -5.53 30.80
CA ARG A 260 7.33 -5.20 31.06
C ARG A 260 7.64 -4.77 32.48
N GLY A 261 6.68 -4.92 33.38
CA GLY A 261 6.78 -4.52 34.77
C GLY A 261 7.52 -5.47 35.71
N ASP A 262 8.03 -6.61 35.22
CA ASP A 262 8.80 -7.57 36.01
C ASP A 262 10.21 -7.75 35.38
N ILE A 263 11.08 -6.76 35.58
CA ILE A 263 12.55 -6.91 35.57
C ILE A 263 13.12 -6.04 36.70
#